data_9f33251f1400002f5b8eb6f8d1e7ada2
#
_entry.id   9f33251f1400002f5b8eb6f8d1e7ada2
#
_cell.length_a   1.000
_cell.length_b   1.000
_cell.length_c   1.000
_cell.angle_alpha   90.00
_cell.angle_beta   90.00
_cell.angle_gamma   90.00
#
_symmetry.space_group_name_H-M   'P 1'
#
loop_
_entity.id
_entity.type
_entity.pdbx_description
1 polymer ?
#
loop_
_entity_poly.entity_id
_entity_poly.type
_entity_poly.pdbx_seq_one_letter_code
_entity_poly.pdbx_strand_id
1 'polypeptide(L)'
;VYKRQAKYIENKKYKYLPYNRLFENTERININEYGGFDVYPNRDSLKYREIYVLNDIETMIRGTIRKVGFPNSWNMLIRLGLTDDSFKMFDCKDLSYRDFLNRFLPYNKSLTVEEKVKNLLNINEKDIDWVKLNEINLFSNSEKIPFDKASPAQILEHILKQAWQLEDNDKDMIVMYHEFKFRDNLNKEKTIVSTMGCIGEDSTFTAMAKTVGLPLAISCLMILNGQINSPGVQTPVNKEIYEPVLKELESFGILFNEI
;
A
#
# COMPACT_ATOMS: atom_id res chain seq x y z
N VAL A 1 -5.36 -6.19 15.38
CA VAL A 1 -4.11 -6.91 15.06
C VAL A 1 -4.36 -7.91 13.93
N TYR A 2 -5.38 -8.76 14.02
CA TYR A 2 -5.63 -9.82 13.02
C TYR A 2 -5.99 -9.33 11.60
N LYS A 3 -6.44 -8.09 11.42
CA LYS A 3 -6.85 -7.54 10.11
C LYS A 3 -5.69 -7.09 9.22
N ARG A 4 -4.46 -7.05 9.74
CA ARG A 4 -3.29 -6.53 9.01
C ARG A 4 -2.29 -7.61 8.57
N GLN A 5 -2.50 -8.88 8.93
CA GLN A 5 -1.66 -9.97 8.44
C GLN A 5 -1.95 -10.29 6.96
N ALA A 6 -0.95 -10.76 6.23
CA ALA A 6 -1.14 -11.32 4.90
C ALA A 6 -1.38 -12.84 5.00
N LYS A 7 -2.32 -13.32 4.18
CA LYS A 7 -2.61 -14.75 4.00
C LYS A 7 -2.64 -15.04 2.51
N TYR A 8 -1.87 -16.01 2.08
CA TYR A 8 -1.77 -16.39 0.68
C TYR A 8 -1.41 -17.87 0.53
N ILE A 9 -1.44 -18.38 -0.68
CA ILE A 9 -0.95 -19.70 -1.03
C ILE A 9 0.21 -19.55 -2.02
N GLU A 10 1.27 -20.30 -1.79
CA GLU A 10 2.47 -20.32 -2.61
C GLU A 10 2.97 -21.76 -2.72
N ASN A 11 3.07 -22.27 -3.94
CA ASN A 11 3.47 -23.65 -4.21
C ASN A 11 2.68 -24.67 -3.37
N LYS A 12 1.34 -24.56 -3.36
CA LYS A 12 0.39 -25.36 -2.58
C LYS A 12 0.50 -25.23 -1.07
N LYS A 13 1.33 -24.32 -0.55
CA LYS A 13 1.52 -24.11 0.90
C LYS A 13 0.89 -22.81 1.34
N TYR A 14 0.07 -22.87 2.38
CA TYR A 14 -0.49 -21.68 2.99
C TYR A 14 0.58 -20.89 3.75
N LYS A 15 0.60 -19.59 3.54
CA LYS A 15 1.50 -18.64 4.19
C LYS A 15 0.71 -17.63 5.00
N TYR A 16 1.24 -17.29 6.17
CA TYR A 16 0.65 -16.34 7.10
C TYR A 16 1.75 -15.42 7.59
N LEU A 17 1.75 -14.17 7.13
CA LEU A 17 2.73 -13.16 7.53
C LEU A 17 2.08 -12.18 8.50
N PRO A 18 2.56 -12.09 9.74
CA PRO A 18 2.12 -11.05 10.67
C PRO A 18 2.60 -9.68 10.19
N TYR A 19 1.89 -8.63 10.60
CA TYR A 19 2.14 -7.27 10.13
C TYR A 19 3.58 -6.78 10.37
N ASN A 20 4.15 -7.12 11.51
CA ASN A 20 5.51 -6.72 11.89
C ASN A 20 6.61 -7.37 11.05
N ARG A 21 6.29 -8.36 10.23
CA ARG A 21 7.22 -9.03 9.32
C ARG A 21 6.88 -8.86 7.84
N LEU A 22 5.81 -8.12 7.57
CA LEU A 22 5.28 -7.99 6.21
C LEU A 22 6.28 -7.36 5.25
N PHE A 23 7.06 -6.39 5.73
CA PHE A 23 7.99 -5.60 4.93
C PHE A 23 9.43 -6.16 4.90
N GLU A 24 9.67 -7.30 5.55
CA GLU A 24 10.96 -8.01 5.51
C GLU A 24 11.13 -8.85 4.24
N ASN A 25 10.02 -9.26 3.63
CA ASN A 25 10.00 -10.11 2.44
C ASN A 25 9.36 -9.35 1.28
N THR A 26 10.19 -8.65 0.54
CA THR A 26 9.76 -7.88 -0.62
C THR A 26 10.37 -8.45 -1.89
N GLU A 27 9.60 -8.46 -2.95
CA GLU A 27 10.07 -8.76 -4.30
C GLU A 27 10.22 -7.48 -5.10
N ARG A 28 11.17 -7.45 -6.02
CA ARG A 28 11.33 -6.32 -6.93
C ARG A 28 10.76 -6.67 -8.29
N ILE A 29 9.87 -5.81 -8.79
CA ILE A 29 9.35 -5.88 -10.14
C ILE A 29 9.72 -4.62 -10.91
N ASN A 30 9.72 -4.72 -12.23
CA ASN A 30 9.84 -3.60 -13.13
C ASN A 30 8.57 -3.49 -13.99
N ILE A 31 7.98 -2.31 -14.01
CA ILE A 31 6.81 -2.02 -14.87
C ILE A 31 7.31 -1.07 -15.94
N ASN A 32 7.24 -1.48 -17.19
CA ASN A 32 7.71 -0.70 -18.33
C ASN A 32 7.17 0.75 -18.26
N GLU A 33 8.02 1.72 -18.59
CA GLU A 33 7.76 3.17 -18.54
C GLU A 33 7.64 3.76 -17.11
N TYR A 34 7.30 2.98 -16.09
CA TYR A 34 7.08 3.46 -14.71
C TYR A 34 8.25 3.13 -13.76
N GLY A 35 9.14 2.21 -14.16
CA GLY A 35 10.37 1.86 -13.44
C GLY A 35 10.21 0.74 -12.42
N GLY A 36 11.18 0.69 -11.48
CA GLY A 36 11.24 -0.36 -10.46
C GLY A 36 10.36 -0.10 -9.26
N PHE A 37 9.82 -1.18 -8.70
CA PHE A 37 8.95 -1.15 -7.51
C PHE A 37 9.28 -2.31 -6.59
N ASP A 38 9.05 -2.12 -5.29
CA ASP A 38 9.04 -3.18 -4.31
C ASP A 38 7.59 -3.63 -4.05
N VAL A 39 7.39 -4.94 -4.00
CA VAL A 39 6.09 -5.58 -3.78
C VAL A 39 6.14 -6.40 -2.49
N TYR A 40 5.09 -6.33 -1.70
CA TYR A 40 4.92 -7.15 -0.51
C TYR A 40 3.48 -7.70 -0.43
N PRO A 41 3.28 -8.91 0.15
CA PRO A 41 1.96 -9.51 0.28
C PRO A 41 1.00 -8.61 1.05
N ASN A 42 -0.28 -8.59 0.67
CA ASN A 42 -1.26 -7.71 1.30
C ASN A 42 -2.53 -8.46 1.67
N ARG A 43 -2.93 -8.36 2.95
CA ARG A 43 -4.20 -8.87 3.49
C ARG A 43 -4.46 -10.34 3.15
N ASP A 44 -5.74 -10.69 2.96
CA ASP A 44 -6.21 -12.04 2.72
C ASP A 44 -6.42 -12.26 1.22
N SER A 45 -5.49 -13.00 0.59
CA SER A 45 -5.60 -13.39 -0.82
C SER A 45 -6.55 -14.59 -1.00
N LEU A 46 -6.69 -15.43 0.02
CA LEU A 46 -7.37 -16.73 -0.09
C LEU A 46 -8.87 -16.60 -0.36
N LYS A 47 -9.49 -15.54 0.16
CA LYS A 47 -10.92 -15.27 -0.08
C LYS A 47 -11.30 -15.09 -1.55
N TYR A 48 -10.31 -14.79 -2.40
CA TYR A 48 -10.55 -14.60 -3.83
C TYR A 48 -10.53 -15.89 -4.63
N ARG A 49 -10.10 -17.02 -4.04
CA ARG A 49 -10.11 -18.31 -4.71
C ARG A 49 -11.52 -18.73 -5.13
N GLU A 50 -12.48 -18.59 -4.22
CA GLU A 50 -13.89 -18.90 -4.50
C GLU A 50 -14.50 -17.89 -5.47
N ILE A 51 -14.23 -16.58 -5.28
CA ILE A 51 -14.76 -15.50 -6.10
C ILE A 51 -14.33 -15.65 -7.57
N TYR A 52 -13.08 -16.07 -7.81
CA TYR A 52 -12.53 -16.24 -9.15
C TYR A 52 -12.63 -17.70 -9.67
N VAL A 53 -13.27 -18.59 -8.89
CA VAL A 53 -13.41 -20.03 -9.24
C VAL A 53 -12.05 -20.70 -9.44
N LEU A 54 -11.05 -20.34 -8.63
CA LEU A 54 -9.66 -20.82 -8.70
C LEU A 54 -9.34 -21.76 -7.53
N ASN A 55 -10.21 -22.74 -7.26
CA ASN A 55 -10.10 -23.62 -6.10
C ASN A 55 -8.83 -24.48 -6.08
N ASP A 56 -8.30 -24.84 -7.24
CA ASP A 56 -7.12 -25.69 -7.39
C ASP A 56 -5.82 -24.92 -7.64
N ILE A 57 -5.86 -23.57 -7.50
CA ILE A 57 -4.68 -22.75 -7.74
C ILE A 57 -3.55 -23.09 -6.77
N GLU A 58 -2.33 -23.23 -7.28
CA GLU A 58 -1.17 -23.59 -6.51
C GLU A 58 -0.49 -22.38 -5.85
N THR A 59 -0.59 -21.22 -6.50
CA THR A 59 -0.03 -19.95 -6.00
C THR A 59 -1.01 -18.83 -6.28
N MET A 60 -1.39 -18.09 -5.22
CA MET A 60 -2.22 -16.91 -5.31
C MET A 60 -1.78 -15.89 -4.27
N ILE A 61 -1.19 -14.81 -4.74
CA ILE A 61 -0.65 -13.74 -3.90
C ILE A 61 -1.24 -12.42 -4.39
N ARG A 62 -1.84 -11.66 -3.48
CA ARG A 62 -2.16 -10.25 -3.69
C ARG A 62 -1.10 -9.43 -2.99
N GLY A 63 -0.51 -8.49 -3.71
CA GLY A 63 0.53 -7.62 -3.22
C GLY A 63 0.11 -6.15 -3.19
N THR A 64 0.90 -5.35 -2.51
CA THR A 64 0.92 -3.91 -2.63
C THR A 64 2.23 -3.51 -3.27
N ILE A 65 2.15 -2.65 -4.28
CA ILE A 65 3.28 -2.12 -5.03
C ILE A 65 3.62 -0.74 -4.46
N ARG A 66 4.90 -0.48 -4.21
CA ARG A 66 5.41 0.81 -3.75
C ARG A 66 6.73 1.12 -4.43
N LYS A 67 7.10 2.40 -4.51
CA LYS A 67 8.43 2.82 -4.97
C LYS A 67 9.52 2.11 -4.18
N VAL A 68 10.62 1.83 -4.87
CA VAL A 68 11.80 1.15 -4.29
C VAL A 68 12.25 1.84 -3.00
N GLY A 69 12.45 1.03 -1.96
CA GLY A 69 12.90 1.46 -0.64
C GLY A 69 11.78 1.84 0.33
N PHE A 70 10.53 2.02 -0.11
CA PHE A 70 9.41 2.28 0.79
C PHE A 70 9.25 1.21 1.88
N PRO A 71 9.30 -0.11 1.58
CA PRO A 71 9.15 -1.13 2.60
C PRO A 71 10.19 -1.05 3.72
N ASN A 72 11.44 -0.75 3.38
CA ASN A 72 12.52 -0.60 4.35
C ASN A 72 12.24 0.54 5.32
N SER A 73 11.93 1.73 4.78
CA SER A 73 11.65 2.91 5.58
C SER A 73 10.40 2.74 6.44
N TRP A 74 9.34 2.10 5.90
CA TRP A 74 8.14 1.80 6.67
C TRP A 74 8.41 0.79 7.79
N ASN A 75 9.26 -0.21 7.55
CA ASN A 75 9.65 -1.19 8.55
C ASN A 75 10.35 -0.55 9.76
N MET A 76 11.06 0.56 9.56
CA MET A 76 11.64 1.31 10.69
C MET A 76 10.56 1.89 11.60
N LEU A 77 9.51 2.49 11.04
CA LEU A 77 8.39 3.01 11.83
C LEU A 77 7.68 1.89 12.62
N ILE A 78 7.62 0.68 12.05
CA ILE A 78 7.10 -0.51 12.74
C ILE A 78 8.03 -0.92 13.89
N ARG A 79 9.34 -1.00 13.63
CA ARG A 79 10.35 -1.36 14.65
C ARG A 79 10.43 -0.35 15.78
N LEU A 80 10.14 0.93 15.50
CA LEU A 80 10.00 1.98 16.50
C LEU A 80 8.68 1.91 17.28
N GLY A 81 7.72 1.03 16.90
CA GLY A 81 6.42 0.89 17.55
C GLY A 81 5.40 1.96 17.17
N LEU A 82 5.72 2.86 16.25
CA LEU A 82 4.89 4.03 15.91
C LEU A 82 3.62 3.69 15.11
N THR A 83 3.54 2.48 14.55
CA THR A 83 2.38 2.02 13.77
C THR A 83 1.35 1.24 14.60
N ASP A 84 1.51 1.20 15.91
CA ASP A 84 0.61 0.45 16.81
C ASP A 84 -0.67 1.25 17.08
N ASP A 85 -1.83 0.62 16.90
CA ASP A 85 -3.16 1.16 17.17
C ASP A 85 -3.91 0.36 18.25
N SER A 86 -3.24 -0.56 18.93
CA SER A 86 -3.86 -1.45 19.93
C SER A 86 -4.13 -0.78 21.26
N PHE A 87 -3.46 0.33 21.56
CA PHE A 87 -3.63 1.10 22.80
C PHE A 87 -3.68 2.61 22.54
N LYS A 88 -4.06 3.36 23.55
CA LYS A 88 -4.05 4.82 23.54
C LYS A 88 -3.02 5.36 24.54
N MET A 89 -2.24 6.31 24.09
CA MET A 89 -1.37 7.14 24.93
C MET A 89 -2.19 8.27 25.55
N PHE A 90 -1.82 8.71 26.72
CA PHE A 90 -2.41 9.85 27.44
C PHE A 90 -1.41 11.00 27.52
N ASP A 91 -1.90 12.19 27.79
CA ASP A 91 -1.09 13.42 27.93
C ASP A 91 -0.20 13.64 26.70
N CYS A 92 -0.80 13.49 25.51
CA CYS A 92 -0.08 13.65 24.25
C CYS A 92 -0.10 15.10 23.76
N LYS A 93 -1.08 15.90 24.21
CA LYS A 93 -1.22 17.29 23.81
C LYS A 93 0.05 18.08 24.14
N ASP A 94 0.47 18.90 23.18
CA ASP A 94 1.66 19.74 23.28
C ASP A 94 3.01 18.99 23.38
N LEU A 95 3.03 17.66 23.31
CA LEU A 95 4.28 16.95 23.07
C LEU A 95 4.86 17.35 21.71
N SER A 96 6.16 17.57 21.67
CA SER A 96 6.83 17.63 20.37
C SER A 96 6.87 16.26 19.67
N TYR A 97 7.07 16.24 18.36
CA TYR A 97 7.27 14.97 17.63
C TYR A 97 8.48 14.21 18.19
N ARG A 98 9.53 14.94 18.58
CA ARG A 98 10.71 14.40 19.25
C ARG A 98 10.38 13.74 20.59
N ASP A 99 9.56 14.40 21.43
CA ASP A 99 9.15 13.86 22.73
C ASP A 99 8.29 12.60 22.55
N PHE A 100 7.37 12.61 21.58
CA PHE A 100 6.58 11.44 21.20
C PHE A 100 7.50 10.28 20.84
N LEU A 101 8.43 10.48 19.90
CA LEU A 101 9.39 9.45 19.50
C LEU A 101 10.21 8.93 20.68
N ASN A 102 10.68 9.82 21.55
CA ASN A 102 11.50 9.43 22.70
C ASN A 102 10.77 8.53 23.72
N ARG A 103 9.42 8.55 23.74
CA ARG A 103 8.62 7.65 24.61
C ARG A 103 8.72 6.16 24.19
N PHE A 104 9.15 5.88 22.97
CA PHE A 104 9.35 4.52 22.44
C PHE A 104 10.79 4.03 22.51
N LEU A 105 11.71 4.89 22.90
CA LEU A 105 13.13 4.57 22.87
C LEU A 105 13.63 4.12 24.26
N PRO A 106 14.68 3.29 24.32
CA PRO A 106 15.29 2.90 25.58
C PRO A 106 15.74 4.13 26.39
N TYR A 107 15.52 4.05 27.70
CA TYR A 107 15.99 5.10 28.60
C TYR A 107 17.52 5.14 28.64
N ASN A 108 18.10 6.26 28.22
CA ASN A 108 19.52 6.54 28.34
C ASN A 108 19.72 8.07 28.38
N LYS A 109 20.29 8.57 29.50
CA LYS A 109 20.52 10.01 29.69
C LYS A 109 21.71 10.55 28.87
N SER A 110 22.63 9.68 28.49
CA SER A 110 23.87 10.07 27.80
C SER A 110 23.73 10.14 26.28
N LEU A 111 22.59 9.66 25.72
CA LEU A 111 22.36 9.62 24.29
C LEU A 111 21.22 10.58 23.89
N THR A 112 21.42 11.25 22.77
CA THR A 112 20.37 12.03 22.12
C THR A 112 19.29 11.10 21.54
N VAL A 113 18.12 11.66 21.19
CA VAL A 113 17.03 10.87 20.56
C VAL A 113 17.50 10.25 19.24
N GLU A 114 18.25 10.99 18.45
CA GLU A 114 18.82 10.53 17.17
C GLU A 114 19.78 9.35 17.38
N GLU A 115 20.68 9.44 18.36
CA GLU A 115 21.59 8.34 18.67
C GLU A 115 20.86 7.10 19.15
N LYS A 116 19.82 7.25 19.97
CA LYS A 116 18.97 6.13 20.40
C LYS A 116 18.29 5.45 19.22
N VAL A 117 17.74 6.24 18.28
CA VAL A 117 17.09 5.71 17.07
C VAL A 117 18.11 4.99 16.19
N LYS A 118 19.27 5.60 15.93
CA LYS A 118 20.34 4.98 15.13
C LYS A 118 20.79 3.65 15.73
N ASN A 119 20.99 3.60 17.04
CA ASN A 119 21.39 2.39 17.74
C ASN A 119 20.30 1.30 17.69
N LEU A 120 19.02 1.66 17.94
CA LEU A 120 17.90 0.72 17.94
C LEU A 120 17.67 0.12 16.56
N LEU A 121 17.76 0.93 15.53
CA LEU A 121 17.53 0.52 14.15
C LEU A 121 18.76 -0.05 13.47
N ASN A 122 19.97 0.15 14.05
CA ASN A 122 21.25 -0.19 13.48
C ASN A 122 21.50 0.50 12.13
N ILE A 123 21.29 1.82 12.09
CA ILE A 123 21.47 2.69 10.92
C ILE A 123 22.43 3.84 11.24
N ASN A 124 22.99 4.46 10.22
CA ASN A 124 23.87 5.61 10.34
C ASN A 124 23.35 6.80 9.52
N GLU A 125 23.97 7.98 9.67
CA GLU A 125 23.54 9.23 9.03
C GLU A 125 23.59 9.24 7.50
N LYS A 126 24.38 8.33 6.90
CA LYS A 126 24.50 8.22 5.45
C LYS A 126 23.46 7.28 4.84
N ASP A 127 22.75 6.52 5.66
CA ASP A 127 21.72 5.60 5.19
C ASP A 127 20.52 6.38 4.66
N ILE A 128 20.03 5.98 3.49
CA ILE A 128 18.85 6.62 2.87
C ILE A 128 17.64 6.60 3.79
N ASP A 129 17.54 5.60 4.61
CA ASP A 129 16.45 5.44 5.56
C ASP A 129 16.52 6.45 6.71
N TRP A 130 17.74 6.84 7.14
CA TRP A 130 17.92 7.94 8.08
C TRP A 130 17.45 9.26 7.48
N VAL A 131 17.80 9.54 6.21
CA VAL A 131 17.36 10.73 5.49
C VAL A 131 15.85 10.81 5.47
N LYS A 132 15.16 9.69 5.13
CA LYS A 132 13.69 9.65 5.08
C LYS A 132 13.00 9.85 6.43
N LEU A 133 13.60 9.39 7.54
CA LEU A 133 13.08 9.67 8.87
C LEU A 133 13.18 11.17 9.23
N ASN A 134 14.20 11.86 8.73
CA ASN A 134 14.33 13.31 8.91
C ASN A 134 13.34 14.09 8.02
N GLU A 135 13.08 13.65 6.80
CA GLU A 135 12.15 14.29 5.86
C GLU A 135 10.72 14.40 6.42
N ILE A 136 10.29 13.49 7.27
CA ILE A 136 8.99 13.56 7.93
C ILE A 136 9.00 14.36 9.24
N ASN A 137 10.07 15.12 9.53
CA ASN A 137 10.23 15.95 10.72
C ASN A 137 10.06 15.22 12.06
N LEU A 138 10.30 13.90 12.11
CA LEU A 138 10.05 13.08 13.30
C LEU A 138 10.88 13.53 14.54
N PHE A 139 11.97 14.24 14.32
CA PHE A 139 12.86 14.76 15.38
C PHE A 139 12.57 16.21 15.76
N SER A 140 11.49 16.81 15.26
CA SER A 140 11.16 18.22 15.52
C SER A 140 10.80 18.48 16.98
N ASN A 141 11.35 19.56 17.54
CA ASN A 141 10.93 20.10 18.84
C ASN A 141 9.81 21.16 18.72
N SER A 142 9.66 21.77 17.55
CA SER A 142 8.68 22.84 17.31
C SER A 142 7.30 22.30 16.98
N GLU A 143 7.23 21.22 16.18
CA GLU A 143 5.97 20.61 15.81
C GLU A 143 5.32 19.91 16.99
N LYS A 144 4.02 20.15 17.19
CA LYS A 144 3.27 19.68 18.37
C LYS A 144 2.14 18.74 17.99
N ILE A 145 1.86 17.79 18.90
CA ILE A 145 0.75 16.86 18.77
C ILE A 145 -0.54 17.54 19.24
N PRO A 146 -1.60 17.59 18.42
CA PRO A 146 -2.84 18.28 18.76
C PRO A 146 -3.82 17.45 19.61
N PHE A 147 -3.50 16.19 19.89
CA PHE A 147 -4.39 15.22 20.55
C PHE A 147 -4.04 15.10 22.04
N ASP A 148 -5.04 15.12 22.91
CA ASP A 148 -4.86 14.79 24.32
C ASP A 148 -4.65 13.29 24.52
N LYS A 149 -5.42 12.47 23.77
CA LYS A 149 -5.37 11.01 23.81
C LYS A 149 -5.42 10.43 22.40
N ALA A 150 -4.39 9.68 22.00
CA ALA A 150 -4.30 9.07 20.68
C ALA A 150 -3.48 7.78 20.71
N SER A 151 -3.69 6.89 19.74
CA SER A 151 -2.76 5.77 19.54
C SER A 151 -1.48 6.24 18.85
N PRO A 152 -0.35 5.50 19.00
CA PRO A 152 0.86 5.79 18.24
C PRO A 152 0.60 5.94 16.74
N ALA A 153 -0.19 5.05 16.16
CA ALA A 153 -0.57 5.09 14.76
C ALA A 153 -1.35 6.35 14.36
N GLN A 154 -2.23 6.87 15.23
CA GLN A 154 -2.96 8.12 14.97
C GLN A 154 -2.03 9.34 15.00
N ILE A 155 -1.06 9.34 15.92
CA ILE A 155 -0.05 10.41 15.97
C ILE A 155 0.84 10.34 14.73
N LEU A 156 1.31 9.15 14.36
CA LEU A 156 2.09 8.96 13.15
C LEU A 156 1.30 9.38 11.90
N GLU A 157 0.01 9.04 11.81
CA GLU A 157 -0.85 9.49 10.70
C GLU A 157 -0.89 11.02 10.60
N HIS A 158 -1.00 11.72 11.73
CA HIS A 158 -0.96 13.17 11.75
C HIS A 158 0.36 13.71 11.21
N ILE A 159 1.50 13.17 11.67
CA ILE A 159 2.84 13.55 11.20
C ILE A 159 2.97 13.34 9.69
N LEU A 160 2.57 12.16 9.21
CA LEU A 160 2.68 11.82 7.80
C LEU A 160 1.74 12.65 6.90
N LYS A 161 0.56 13.03 7.37
CA LYS A 161 -0.34 13.93 6.63
C LYS A 161 0.28 15.30 6.41
N GLN A 162 1.04 15.81 7.37
CA GLN A 162 1.76 17.08 7.20
C GLN A 162 2.91 16.95 6.18
N ALA A 163 3.67 15.84 6.27
CA ALA A 163 4.84 15.63 5.44
C ALA A 163 4.51 15.19 3.99
N TRP A 164 3.35 14.56 3.77
CA TRP A 164 2.97 13.93 2.50
C TRP A 164 1.74 14.57 1.86
N GLN A 165 1.39 15.78 2.24
CA GLN A 165 0.35 16.52 1.54
C GLN A 165 0.82 16.81 0.10
N LEU A 166 -0.04 16.50 -0.88
CA LEU A 166 0.23 16.87 -2.27
C LEU A 166 0.23 18.39 -2.43
N GLU A 167 1.25 18.91 -3.05
CA GLU A 167 1.30 20.29 -3.51
C GLU A 167 0.54 20.44 -4.87
N ASP A 168 0.25 21.67 -5.27
CA ASP A 168 -0.60 21.95 -6.46
C ASP A 168 -0.07 21.31 -7.75
N ASN A 169 1.25 21.18 -7.88
CA ASN A 169 1.90 20.61 -9.06
C ASN A 169 2.30 19.13 -8.90
N ASP A 170 2.04 18.55 -7.74
CA ASP A 170 2.34 17.13 -7.50
C ASP A 170 1.39 16.24 -8.27
N LYS A 171 1.94 15.14 -8.78
CA LYS A 171 1.21 14.11 -9.52
C LYS A 171 1.36 12.79 -8.82
N ASP A 172 0.24 12.21 -8.44
CA ASP A 172 0.22 10.83 -7.95
C ASP A 172 0.31 9.83 -9.10
N MET A 173 0.61 8.59 -8.77
CA MET A 173 0.69 7.50 -9.74
C MET A 173 0.05 6.24 -9.15
N ILE A 174 -0.78 5.60 -9.97
CA ILE A 174 -1.31 4.26 -9.72
C ILE A 174 -0.68 3.30 -10.73
N VAL A 175 -0.18 2.18 -10.25
CA VAL A 175 0.30 1.08 -11.09
C VAL A 175 -0.36 -0.22 -10.67
N MET A 176 -0.62 -1.08 -11.65
CA MET A 176 -1.06 -2.45 -11.45
C MET A 176 -0.14 -3.41 -12.20
N TYR A 177 0.09 -4.56 -11.62
CA TYR A 177 0.86 -5.66 -12.20
C TYR A 177 0.16 -6.97 -11.87
N HIS A 178 -0.13 -7.74 -12.88
CA HIS A 178 -0.71 -9.08 -12.76
C HIS A 178 0.18 -10.06 -13.52
N GLU A 179 0.50 -11.18 -12.91
CA GLU A 179 1.21 -12.28 -13.54
C GLU A 179 0.36 -13.56 -13.42
N PHE A 180 0.05 -14.15 -14.57
CA PHE A 180 -0.72 -15.38 -14.66
C PHE A 180 0.15 -16.47 -15.26
N LYS A 181 0.43 -17.51 -14.47
CA LYS A 181 1.12 -18.72 -14.92
C LYS A 181 0.13 -19.86 -15.02
N PHE A 182 0.02 -20.48 -16.19
CA PHE A 182 -0.92 -21.56 -16.44
C PHE A 182 -0.37 -22.54 -17.48
N ARG A 183 -1.02 -23.67 -17.61
CA ARG A 183 -0.76 -24.62 -18.68
C ARG A 183 -1.85 -24.54 -19.72
N ASP A 184 -1.46 -24.45 -20.97
CA ASP A 184 -2.39 -24.47 -22.10
C ASP A 184 -2.95 -25.88 -22.36
N ASN A 185 -3.85 -26.01 -23.33
CA ASN A 185 -4.47 -27.29 -23.70
C ASN A 185 -3.46 -28.33 -24.19
N LEU A 186 -2.23 -27.93 -24.52
CA LEU A 186 -1.13 -28.82 -24.93
C LEU A 186 -0.19 -29.11 -23.75
N ASN A 187 -0.59 -28.78 -22.52
CA ASN A 187 0.18 -28.90 -21.28
C ASN A 187 1.51 -28.11 -21.27
N LYS A 188 1.62 -27.04 -22.09
CA LYS A 188 2.77 -26.15 -22.13
C LYS A 188 2.56 -25.02 -21.13
N GLU A 189 3.61 -24.68 -20.37
CA GLU A 189 3.59 -23.55 -19.46
C GLU A 189 3.53 -22.24 -20.25
N LYS A 190 2.64 -21.36 -19.84
CA LYS A 190 2.42 -20.02 -20.37
C LYS A 190 2.44 -19.02 -19.24
N THR A 191 2.92 -17.84 -19.55
CA THR A 191 2.85 -16.68 -18.67
C THR A 191 2.24 -15.52 -19.42
N ILE A 192 1.30 -14.86 -18.78
CA ILE A 192 0.75 -13.57 -19.22
C ILE A 192 1.08 -12.56 -18.14
N VAL A 193 1.67 -11.45 -18.51
CA VAL A 193 1.88 -10.30 -17.62
C VAL A 193 1.01 -9.16 -18.12
N SER A 194 0.11 -8.68 -17.25
CA SER A 194 -0.79 -7.57 -17.53
C SER A 194 -0.44 -6.39 -16.63
N THR A 195 -0.13 -5.25 -17.22
CA THR A 195 0.30 -4.05 -16.51
C THR A 195 -0.57 -2.85 -16.87
N MET A 196 -0.79 -1.98 -15.89
CA MET A 196 -1.45 -0.69 -16.08
C MET A 196 -0.72 0.38 -15.27
N GLY A 197 -0.60 1.57 -15.85
CA GLY A 197 -0.12 2.75 -15.14
C GLY A 197 -1.01 3.95 -15.44
N CYS A 198 -1.24 4.77 -14.45
CA CYS A 198 -1.98 6.02 -14.55
C CYS A 198 -1.26 7.08 -13.72
N ILE A 199 -0.98 8.24 -14.33
CA ILE A 199 -0.41 9.41 -13.66
C ILE A 199 -1.51 10.46 -13.55
N GLY A 200 -1.66 11.06 -12.37
CA GLY A 200 -2.58 12.17 -12.13
C GLY A 200 -2.18 13.43 -12.90
N GLU A 201 -3.11 14.33 -13.06
CA GLU A 201 -2.88 15.61 -13.73
C GLU A 201 -2.38 16.66 -12.74
N ASP A 202 -2.99 16.70 -11.58
CA ASP A 202 -2.71 17.63 -10.47
C ASP A 202 -3.23 17.06 -9.15
N SER A 203 -3.25 17.87 -8.09
CA SER A 203 -3.73 17.50 -6.75
C SER A 203 -5.25 17.27 -6.68
N THR A 204 -6.04 17.65 -7.70
CA THR A 204 -7.49 17.47 -7.78
C THR A 204 -7.85 16.28 -8.70
N PHE A 205 -7.29 16.27 -9.91
CA PHE A 205 -7.47 15.18 -10.87
C PHE A 205 -6.39 14.13 -10.73
N THR A 206 -6.38 13.51 -9.57
CA THR A 206 -5.39 12.50 -9.21
C THR A 206 -5.60 11.18 -9.95
N ALA A 207 -4.53 10.40 -10.13
CA ALA A 207 -4.63 9.04 -10.65
C ALA A 207 -5.53 8.17 -9.76
N MET A 208 -5.50 8.37 -8.44
CA MET A 208 -6.39 7.70 -7.50
C MET A 208 -7.86 8.05 -7.79
N ALA A 209 -8.19 9.33 -7.99
CA ALA A 209 -9.55 9.77 -8.31
C ALA A 209 -10.03 9.15 -9.62
N LYS A 210 -9.19 9.13 -10.66
CA LYS A 210 -9.52 8.53 -11.96
C LYS A 210 -9.74 7.02 -11.86
N THR A 211 -8.81 6.28 -11.27
CA THR A 211 -8.85 4.81 -11.24
C THR A 211 -9.89 4.24 -10.28
N VAL A 212 -10.41 5.04 -9.36
CA VAL A 212 -11.51 4.65 -8.44
C VAL A 212 -12.85 5.24 -8.87
N GLY A 213 -12.88 6.52 -9.23
CA GLY A 213 -14.11 7.23 -9.56
C GLY A 213 -14.69 6.84 -10.91
N LEU A 214 -13.87 6.73 -11.96
CA LEU A 214 -14.35 6.41 -13.31
C LEU A 214 -15.03 5.03 -13.39
N PRO A 215 -14.46 3.92 -12.88
CA PRO A 215 -15.15 2.63 -12.90
C PRO A 215 -16.52 2.67 -12.22
N LEU A 216 -16.63 3.40 -11.12
CA LEU A 216 -17.91 3.59 -10.42
C LEU A 216 -18.90 4.38 -11.28
N ALA A 217 -18.50 5.53 -11.81
CA ALA A 217 -19.37 6.39 -12.62
C ALA A 217 -19.84 5.68 -13.90
N ILE A 218 -18.93 5.01 -14.61
CA ILE A 218 -19.25 4.23 -15.81
C ILE A 218 -20.26 3.13 -15.48
N SER A 219 -20.01 2.35 -14.40
CA SER A 219 -20.95 1.30 -13.98
C SER A 219 -22.33 1.85 -13.65
N CYS A 220 -22.41 3.00 -12.96
CA CYS A 220 -23.69 3.66 -12.67
C CYS A 220 -24.43 4.06 -13.95
N LEU A 221 -23.74 4.66 -14.92
CA LEU A 221 -24.34 5.05 -16.21
C LEU A 221 -24.83 3.81 -16.98
N MET A 222 -24.06 2.72 -16.99
CA MET A 222 -24.45 1.48 -17.65
C MET A 222 -25.67 0.83 -17.01
N ILE A 223 -25.80 0.89 -15.69
CA ILE A 223 -27.02 0.43 -14.99
C ILE A 223 -28.22 1.29 -15.37
N LEU A 224 -28.08 2.62 -15.33
CA LEU A 224 -29.15 3.55 -15.68
C LEU A 224 -29.61 3.40 -17.13
N ASN A 225 -28.71 3.06 -18.03
CA ASN A 225 -28.98 2.83 -19.46
C ASN A 225 -29.45 1.40 -19.76
N GLY A 226 -29.62 0.54 -18.75
CA GLY A 226 -30.05 -0.85 -18.93
C GLY A 226 -29.02 -1.76 -19.59
N GLN A 227 -27.74 -1.39 -19.60
CA GLN A 227 -26.65 -2.22 -20.13
C GLN A 227 -26.16 -3.26 -19.12
N ILE A 228 -26.26 -2.97 -17.82
CA ILE A 228 -26.00 -3.88 -16.73
C ILE A 228 -27.33 -4.09 -15.99
N ASN A 229 -27.81 -5.33 -15.97
CA ASN A 229 -29.13 -5.68 -15.42
C ASN A 229 -29.05 -6.64 -14.22
N SER A 230 -27.85 -7.07 -13.82
CA SER A 230 -27.67 -7.97 -12.68
C SER A 230 -28.15 -7.34 -11.38
N PRO A 231 -29.14 -7.92 -10.66
CA PRO A 231 -29.70 -7.33 -9.46
C PRO A 231 -28.80 -7.56 -8.23
N GLY A 232 -28.99 -6.71 -7.22
CA GLY A 232 -28.34 -6.84 -5.90
C GLY A 232 -26.87 -6.39 -5.89
N VAL A 233 -26.16 -6.76 -4.82
CA VAL A 233 -24.72 -6.44 -4.67
C VAL A 233 -23.90 -7.43 -5.47
N GLN A 234 -23.17 -6.92 -6.47
CA GLN A 234 -22.33 -7.72 -7.35
C GLN A 234 -20.84 -7.46 -7.12
N THR A 235 -20.03 -8.53 -7.19
CA THR A 235 -18.59 -8.39 -7.43
C THR A 235 -18.38 -8.34 -8.95
N PRO A 236 -17.58 -7.41 -9.51
CA PRO A 236 -17.47 -7.21 -10.96
C PRO A 236 -16.61 -8.29 -11.64
N VAL A 237 -16.97 -9.56 -11.47
CA VAL A 237 -16.32 -10.73 -12.09
C VAL A 237 -17.12 -11.26 -13.28
N ASN A 238 -18.32 -10.76 -13.49
CA ASN A 238 -19.18 -11.14 -14.60
C ASN A 238 -18.82 -10.33 -15.86
N LYS A 239 -18.79 -11.01 -17.03
CA LYS A 239 -18.49 -10.38 -18.32
C LYS A 239 -19.40 -9.19 -18.64
N GLU A 240 -20.69 -9.30 -18.31
CA GLU A 240 -21.67 -8.24 -18.45
C GLU A 240 -21.24 -6.92 -17.77
N ILE A 241 -20.41 -7.01 -16.70
CA ILE A 241 -19.96 -5.87 -15.93
C ILE A 241 -18.56 -5.45 -16.37
N TYR A 242 -17.56 -6.35 -16.29
CA TYR A 242 -16.17 -5.94 -16.46
C TYR A 242 -15.79 -5.62 -17.91
N GLU A 243 -16.32 -6.36 -18.90
CA GLU A 243 -15.95 -6.12 -20.31
C GLU A 243 -16.32 -4.71 -20.79
N PRO A 244 -17.58 -4.24 -20.66
CA PRO A 244 -17.93 -2.90 -21.10
C PRO A 244 -17.30 -1.80 -20.26
N VAL A 245 -17.13 -2.02 -18.95
CA VAL A 245 -16.49 -1.02 -18.07
C VAL A 245 -15.01 -0.87 -18.42
N LEU A 246 -14.25 -1.95 -18.62
CA LEU A 246 -12.86 -1.88 -19.02
C LEU A 246 -12.68 -1.22 -20.39
N LYS A 247 -13.56 -1.56 -21.33
CA LYS A 247 -13.54 -0.93 -22.67
C LYS A 247 -13.80 0.57 -22.62
N GLU A 248 -14.73 1.02 -21.80
CA GLU A 248 -14.99 2.45 -21.62
C GLU A 248 -13.82 3.16 -20.96
N LEU A 249 -13.14 2.52 -19.99
CA LEU A 249 -11.97 3.06 -19.32
C LEU A 249 -10.80 3.33 -20.28
N GLU A 250 -10.70 2.61 -21.39
CA GLU A 250 -9.69 2.87 -22.42
C GLU A 250 -9.80 4.28 -23.01
N SER A 251 -11.05 4.79 -23.15
CA SER A 251 -11.28 6.15 -23.65
C SER A 251 -10.76 7.26 -22.72
N PHE A 252 -10.56 6.91 -21.43
CA PHE A 252 -9.97 7.77 -20.41
C PHE A 252 -8.47 7.54 -20.20
N GLY A 253 -7.82 6.74 -21.07
CA GLY A 253 -6.39 6.45 -20.99
C GLY A 253 -6.01 5.42 -19.94
N ILE A 254 -6.97 4.67 -19.39
CA ILE A 254 -6.72 3.56 -18.45
C ILE A 254 -6.67 2.26 -19.27
N LEU A 255 -5.44 1.86 -19.61
CA LEU A 255 -5.17 0.74 -20.51
C LEU A 255 -4.36 -0.34 -19.77
N PHE A 256 -4.73 -1.60 -20.01
CA PHE A 256 -3.93 -2.74 -19.59
C PHE A 256 -3.11 -3.26 -20.77
N ASN A 257 -1.79 -3.31 -20.60
CA ASN A 257 -0.85 -3.86 -21.56
C ASN A 257 -0.52 -5.30 -21.19
N GLU A 258 -0.76 -6.21 -22.12
CA GLU A 258 -0.52 -7.65 -21.92
C GLU A 258 0.62 -8.15 -22.80
N ILE A 259 1.53 -8.94 -22.22
CA ILE A 259 2.67 -9.57 -22.87
C ILE A 259 2.80 -11.03 -22.45
#